data_0a532c85ce1c908d29c7dcbbdf0a3e68
#
_entry.id   0a532c85ce1c908d29c7dcbbdf0a3e68
#
_cell.length_a   1.000
_cell.length_b   1.000
_cell.length_c   1.000
_cell.angle_alpha   90.00
_cell.angle_beta   90.00
_cell.angle_gamma   90.00
#
_symmetry.space_group_name_H-M   'P 1'
#
loop_
_entity.id
_entity.type
_entity.pdbx_description
1 polymer ?
#
loop_
_entity_poly.entity_id
_entity_poly.type
_entity_poly.pdbx_seq_one_letter_code
_entity_poly.pdbx_strand_id
1 'polypeptide(L)'
;MKKISVLFLLVLFVVSAYAQDPSLVLKKDHKIDSTKVIVPDEFYKREGQIILSLLSVYHYKKQQLNDSLSSVIFNEYLKSMDVTKSYFLKSDIDQVEKYRFMFDDMIRNGSLEIPFQIFNVFKNRVNERVAYVKKVLQKEFDFTVNETFKPDREKAEWAKTEEELNEIWRLRLKNDALSLVL
;
A
#
# COMPACT_ATOMS: atom_id res chain seq x y z
N MET A 1 53.91 15.56 -4.70
CA MET A 1 52.77 15.07 -5.52
C MET A 1 52.54 13.56 -5.43
N LYS A 2 53.54 12.68 -5.20
CA LYS A 2 53.39 11.22 -5.13
C LYS A 2 52.62 10.71 -3.90
N LYS A 3 52.64 11.40 -2.75
CA LYS A 3 51.99 10.95 -1.49
C LYS A 3 50.45 11.12 -1.50
N ILE A 4 49.92 12.09 -2.22
CA ILE A 4 48.47 12.33 -2.34
C ILE A 4 47.82 11.22 -3.23
N SER A 5 48.51 10.78 -4.26
CA SER A 5 48.02 9.73 -5.17
C SER A 5 47.86 8.37 -4.47
N VAL A 6 48.77 8.02 -3.54
CA VAL A 6 48.70 6.76 -2.78
C VAL A 6 47.54 6.75 -1.78
N LEU A 7 47.31 7.90 -1.12
CA LEU A 7 46.18 8.03 -0.18
C LEU A 7 44.82 7.92 -0.91
N PHE A 8 44.70 8.49 -2.09
CA PHE A 8 43.48 8.42 -2.91
C PHE A 8 43.22 7.01 -3.42
N LEU A 9 44.27 6.26 -3.79
CA LEU A 9 44.17 4.85 -4.18
C LEU A 9 43.78 3.95 -3.00
N LEU A 10 44.26 4.23 -1.78
CA LEU A 10 43.91 3.49 -0.56
C LEU A 10 42.44 3.72 -0.17
N VAL A 11 41.92 4.95 -0.30
CA VAL A 11 40.51 5.26 -0.03
C VAL A 11 39.62 4.59 -1.07
N LEU A 12 39.97 4.56 -2.35
CA LEU A 12 39.24 3.84 -3.39
C LEU A 12 39.22 2.34 -3.15
N PHE A 13 40.29 1.76 -2.64
CA PHE A 13 40.35 0.33 -2.33
C PHE A 13 39.46 -0.05 -1.13
N VAL A 14 39.41 0.81 -0.11
CA VAL A 14 38.54 0.58 1.06
C VAL A 14 37.07 0.70 0.68
N VAL A 15 36.69 1.68 -0.16
CA VAL A 15 35.31 1.84 -0.65
C VAL A 15 34.87 0.66 -1.50
N SER A 16 35.76 0.11 -2.35
CA SER A 16 35.45 -1.08 -3.15
C SER A 16 35.32 -2.37 -2.32
N ALA A 17 36.05 -2.48 -1.20
CA ALA A 17 35.93 -3.63 -0.30
C ALA A 17 34.62 -3.62 0.47
N TYR A 18 34.10 -2.44 0.84
CA TYR A 18 32.75 -2.33 1.45
C TYR A 18 31.60 -2.54 0.46
N ALA A 19 31.82 -2.30 -0.85
CA ALA A 19 30.81 -2.52 -1.88
C ALA A 19 30.63 -4.00 -2.27
N GLN A 20 31.50 -4.89 -1.80
CA GLN A 20 31.46 -6.31 -2.16
C GLN A 20 30.98 -7.24 -1.05
N ASP A 21 30.45 -6.71 0.05
CA ASP A 21 29.85 -7.55 1.09
C ASP A 21 28.37 -7.80 0.77
N PRO A 22 28.01 -8.99 0.19
CA PRO A 22 26.62 -9.32 -0.14
C PRO A 22 25.73 -9.42 1.11
N SER A 23 26.32 -9.52 2.30
CA SER A 23 25.60 -9.62 3.57
C SER A 23 24.94 -8.30 3.97
N LEU A 24 25.38 -7.16 3.40
CA LEU A 24 24.76 -5.85 3.61
C LEU A 24 23.51 -5.62 2.76
N VAL A 25 23.34 -6.40 1.68
CA VAL A 25 22.24 -6.20 0.72
C VAL A 25 21.07 -7.15 0.95
N LEU A 26 21.28 -8.27 1.62
CA LEU A 26 20.23 -9.25 1.86
C LEU A 26 20.21 -9.64 3.34
N LYS A 27 19.73 -8.76 4.19
CA LYS A 27 19.22 -9.20 5.47
C LYS A 27 18.02 -10.10 5.18
N LYS A 28 18.37 -11.41 5.12
CA LYS A 28 17.57 -12.59 5.42
C LYS A 28 16.06 -12.36 5.44
N ASP A 29 15.36 -13.12 4.61
CA ASP A 29 13.92 -13.33 4.63
C ASP A 29 13.31 -13.13 6.02
N HIS A 30 12.91 -11.93 6.33
CA HIS A 30 11.90 -11.73 7.34
C HIS A 30 10.64 -12.34 6.73
N LYS A 31 10.32 -13.57 7.09
CA LYS A 31 8.99 -14.11 6.88
C LYS A 31 8.04 -13.13 7.55
N ILE A 32 7.51 -12.20 6.75
CA ILE A 32 6.48 -11.29 7.23
C ILE A 32 5.30 -12.18 7.58
N ASP A 33 5.01 -12.28 8.87
CA ASP A 33 3.80 -12.95 9.33
C ASP A 33 2.60 -12.13 8.87
N SER A 34 2.06 -12.51 7.72
CA SER A 34 0.91 -11.83 7.12
C SER A 34 -0.37 -11.95 7.97
N THR A 35 -0.38 -12.82 8.99
CA THR A 35 -1.53 -13.00 9.90
C THR A 35 -1.49 -12.05 11.09
N LYS A 36 -0.30 -11.50 11.43
CA LYS A 36 -0.15 -10.62 12.59
C LYS A 36 -0.93 -9.33 12.42
N VAL A 37 -1.81 -9.02 13.38
CA VAL A 37 -2.50 -7.72 13.43
C VAL A 37 -1.46 -6.62 13.67
N ILE A 38 -1.49 -5.59 12.83
CA ILE A 38 -0.62 -4.42 12.97
C ILE A 38 -1.36 -3.40 13.83
N VAL A 39 -0.68 -2.92 14.86
CA VAL A 39 -1.20 -1.93 15.81
C VAL A 39 -0.33 -0.67 15.75
N PRO A 40 -0.90 0.51 16.04
CA PRO A 40 -0.12 1.74 16.09
C PRO A 40 0.90 1.70 17.24
N ASP A 41 2.10 2.17 16.97
CA ASP A 41 3.14 2.43 17.96
C ASP A 41 3.04 3.89 18.45
N GLU A 42 3.41 4.17 19.69
CA GLU A 42 3.46 5.52 20.25
C GLU A 42 4.41 6.45 19.46
N PHE A 43 5.40 5.89 18.82
CA PHE A 43 6.30 6.60 17.92
C PHE A 43 5.52 7.26 16.76
N TYR A 44 4.65 6.50 16.06
CA TYR A 44 3.86 7.02 14.94
C TYR A 44 2.85 8.09 15.38
N LYS A 45 2.28 7.98 16.58
CA LYS A 45 1.40 8.99 17.14
C LYS A 45 2.13 10.32 17.29
N ARG A 46 3.33 10.28 17.85
CA ARG A 46 4.19 11.46 18.03
C ARG A 46 4.62 12.06 16.70
N GLU A 47 5.03 11.23 15.74
CA GLU A 47 5.39 11.70 14.40
C GLU A 47 4.23 12.41 13.71
N GLY A 48 3.01 11.84 13.77
CA GLY A 48 1.81 12.46 13.21
C GLY A 48 1.54 13.84 13.78
N GLN A 49 1.68 14.03 15.10
CA GLN A 49 1.51 15.32 15.75
C GLN A 49 2.59 16.34 15.34
N ILE A 50 3.83 15.91 15.19
CA ILE A 50 4.93 16.77 14.69
C ILE A 50 4.64 17.22 13.26
N ILE A 51 4.27 16.28 12.38
CA ILE A 51 3.93 16.58 10.98
C ILE A 51 2.77 17.59 10.93
N LEU A 52 1.71 17.37 11.71
CA LEU A 52 0.57 18.29 11.79
C LEU A 52 1.01 19.69 12.22
N SER A 53 1.85 19.79 13.25
CA SER A 53 2.38 21.05 13.75
C SER A 53 3.19 21.78 12.66
N LEU A 54 4.07 21.07 11.95
CA LEU A 54 4.83 21.64 10.85
C LEU A 54 3.93 22.12 9.71
N LEU A 55 2.94 21.32 9.31
CA LEU A 55 2.00 21.71 8.25
C LEU A 55 1.17 22.94 8.65
N SER A 56 0.73 23.04 9.92
CA SER A 56 -0.06 24.16 10.39
C SER A 56 0.71 25.49 10.32
N VAL A 57 2.03 25.46 10.52
CA VAL A 57 2.90 26.65 10.52
C VAL A 57 3.42 26.98 9.11
N TYR A 58 3.91 25.98 8.39
CA TYR A 58 4.71 26.18 7.17
C TYR A 58 3.96 25.90 5.87
N HIS A 59 2.79 25.23 5.92
CA HIS A 59 2.08 24.93 4.68
C HIS A 59 1.57 26.22 4.03
N TYR A 60 1.89 26.43 2.75
CA TYR A 60 1.57 27.67 2.01
C TYR A 60 0.08 27.98 1.95
N LYS A 61 -0.78 26.96 1.98
CA LYS A 61 -2.25 27.04 1.81
C LYS A 61 -2.97 26.98 3.15
N LYS A 62 -2.49 27.51 4.24
CA LYS A 62 -3.12 27.66 5.56
C LYS A 62 -4.52 26.98 5.70
N GLN A 63 -4.61 25.72 5.32
CA GLN A 63 -5.86 24.97 5.30
C GLN A 63 -6.21 24.50 6.71
N GLN A 64 -7.45 24.73 7.15
CA GLN A 64 -7.89 24.26 8.45
C GLN A 64 -8.17 22.76 8.39
N LEU A 65 -7.70 22.04 9.39
CA LEU A 65 -8.03 20.63 9.60
C LEU A 65 -9.45 20.56 10.18
N ASN A 66 -10.43 20.16 9.37
CA ASN A 66 -11.85 20.11 9.69
C ASN A 66 -12.52 18.95 8.95
N ASP A 67 -13.82 18.74 9.14
CA ASP A 67 -14.62 17.67 8.51
C ASP A 67 -14.44 17.61 6.99
N SER A 68 -14.38 18.77 6.32
CA SER A 68 -14.17 18.81 4.86
C SER A 68 -12.83 18.21 4.47
N LEU A 69 -11.75 18.58 5.17
CA LEU A 69 -10.42 18.02 4.95
C LEU A 69 -10.35 16.56 5.44
N SER A 70 -11.05 16.24 6.53
CA SER A 70 -11.20 14.86 7.02
C SER A 70 -11.74 13.94 5.94
N SER A 71 -12.82 14.35 5.25
CA SER A 71 -13.39 13.58 4.14
C SER A 71 -12.42 13.38 2.98
N VAL A 72 -11.60 14.38 2.65
CA VAL A 72 -10.55 14.26 1.63
C VAL A 72 -9.49 13.27 2.07
N ILE A 73 -8.98 13.40 3.30
CA ILE A 73 -7.97 12.49 3.87
C ILE A 73 -8.47 11.05 3.87
N PHE A 74 -9.72 10.81 4.29
CA PHE A 74 -10.34 9.49 4.27
C PHE A 74 -10.36 8.88 2.87
N ASN A 75 -10.80 9.64 1.87
CA ASN A 75 -10.83 9.17 0.49
C ASN A 75 -9.43 8.86 -0.06
N GLU A 76 -8.47 9.75 0.17
CA GLU A 76 -7.08 9.55 -0.27
C GLU A 76 -6.42 8.37 0.45
N TYR A 77 -6.77 8.15 1.72
CA TYR A 77 -6.28 7.00 2.47
C TYR A 77 -6.77 5.68 1.88
N LEU A 78 -8.07 5.54 1.59
CA LEU A 78 -8.62 4.36 0.92
C LEU A 78 -8.03 4.18 -0.49
N LYS A 79 -7.92 5.28 -1.23
CA LYS A 79 -7.34 5.28 -2.58
C LYS A 79 -5.86 4.86 -2.56
N SER A 80 -5.09 5.26 -1.56
CA SER A 80 -3.67 4.89 -1.44
C SER A 80 -3.46 3.39 -1.28
N MET A 81 -4.43 2.67 -0.71
CA MET A 81 -4.40 1.22 -0.56
C MET A 81 -4.96 0.49 -1.78
N ASP A 82 -6.07 0.98 -2.34
CA ASP A 82 -6.81 0.27 -3.41
C ASP A 82 -7.34 1.22 -4.48
N VAL A 83 -6.43 1.82 -5.26
CA VAL A 83 -6.77 2.74 -6.35
C VAL A 83 -7.66 2.10 -7.42
N THR A 84 -7.49 0.80 -7.67
CA THR A 84 -8.24 0.08 -8.71
C THR A 84 -9.50 -0.60 -8.18
N LYS A 85 -9.82 -0.44 -6.90
CA LYS A 85 -10.99 -1.04 -6.25
C LYS A 85 -11.09 -2.53 -6.51
N SER A 86 -9.97 -3.22 -6.29
CA SER A 86 -9.80 -4.65 -6.59
C SER A 86 -9.42 -5.49 -5.37
N TYR A 87 -9.39 -4.89 -4.19
CA TYR A 87 -9.12 -5.58 -2.92
C TYR A 87 -10.28 -5.50 -1.95
N PHE A 88 -10.75 -4.29 -1.60
CA PHE A 88 -11.88 -4.11 -0.71
C PHE A 88 -13.19 -4.55 -1.35
N LEU A 89 -14.10 -5.03 -0.50
CA LEU A 89 -15.52 -5.17 -0.82
C LEU A 89 -16.27 -3.88 -0.46
N LYS A 90 -17.41 -3.65 -1.08
CA LYS A 90 -18.31 -2.55 -0.76
C LYS A 90 -18.69 -2.57 0.74
N SER A 91 -18.93 -3.75 1.31
CA SER A 91 -19.24 -3.93 2.72
C SER A 91 -18.11 -3.46 3.66
N ASP A 92 -16.83 -3.61 3.27
CA ASP A 92 -15.71 -3.12 4.06
C ASP A 92 -15.72 -1.59 4.11
N ILE A 93 -15.99 -0.95 2.97
CA ILE A 93 -16.07 0.51 2.86
C ILE A 93 -17.24 1.03 3.68
N ASP A 94 -18.42 0.40 3.59
CA ASP A 94 -19.61 0.81 4.33
C ASP A 94 -19.41 0.76 5.85
N GLN A 95 -18.65 -0.21 6.33
CA GLN A 95 -18.33 -0.34 7.76
C GLN A 95 -17.46 0.81 8.27
N VAL A 96 -16.58 1.36 7.45
CA VAL A 96 -15.65 2.42 7.83
C VAL A 96 -16.12 3.82 7.46
N GLU A 97 -17.19 3.94 6.67
CA GLU A 97 -17.75 5.21 6.19
C GLU A 97 -18.14 6.17 7.35
N LYS A 98 -18.58 5.60 8.48
CA LYS A 98 -18.90 6.37 9.70
C LYS A 98 -17.73 7.18 10.27
N TYR A 99 -16.49 6.86 9.90
CA TYR A 99 -15.28 7.55 10.35
C TYR A 99 -14.82 8.66 9.39
N ARG A 100 -15.52 8.87 8.28
CA ARG A 100 -15.17 9.84 7.23
C ARG A 100 -14.84 11.24 7.76
N PHE A 101 -15.63 11.72 8.69
CA PHE A 101 -15.50 13.06 9.26
C PHE A 101 -14.76 13.10 10.61
N MET A 102 -14.04 12.03 10.95
CA MET A 102 -13.34 11.90 12.23
C MET A 102 -11.82 11.90 12.08
N PHE A 103 -11.28 11.87 10.85
CA PHE A 103 -9.85 11.79 10.62
C PHE A 103 -9.09 13.03 11.09
N ASP A 104 -9.69 14.20 11.00
CA ASP A 104 -9.09 15.44 11.52
C ASP A 104 -8.92 15.40 13.05
N ASP A 105 -9.92 14.92 13.78
CA ASP A 105 -9.84 14.75 15.23
C ASP A 105 -8.87 13.64 15.62
N MET A 106 -8.86 12.52 14.88
CA MET A 106 -7.90 11.44 15.09
C MET A 106 -6.45 11.94 14.93
N ILE A 107 -6.17 12.72 13.89
CA ILE A 107 -4.84 13.27 13.65
C ILE A 107 -4.45 14.25 14.77
N ARG A 108 -5.37 15.14 15.19
CA ARG A 108 -5.11 16.08 16.30
C ARG A 108 -4.78 15.37 17.60
N ASN A 109 -5.52 14.31 17.90
CA ASN A 109 -5.38 13.56 19.15
C ASN A 109 -4.29 12.48 19.10
N GLY A 110 -3.68 12.25 17.91
CA GLY A 110 -2.72 11.16 17.70
C GLY A 110 -3.37 9.77 17.77
N SER A 111 -4.69 9.67 17.54
CA SER A 111 -5.42 8.40 17.50
C SER A 111 -5.24 7.73 16.15
N LEU A 112 -4.50 6.63 16.10
CA LEU A 112 -4.22 5.89 14.87
C LEU A 112 -4.95 4.54 14.80
N GLU A 113 -5.76 4.20 15.79
CA GLU A 113 -6.41 2.90 15.92
C GLU A 113 -7.29 2.59 14.71
N ILE A 114 -8.13 3.53 14.27
CA ILE A 114 -9.05 3.34 13.14
C ILE A 114 -8.31 3.21 11.80
N PRO A 115 -7.36 4.11 11.45
CA PRO A 115 -6.53 3.89 10.27
C PRO A 115 -5.85 2.51 10.26
N PHE A 116 -5.31 2.06 11.38
CA PHE A 116 -4.68 0.73 11.47
C PHE A 116 -5.69 -0.41 11.36
N GLN A 117 -6.92 -0.27 11.88
CA GLN A 117 -7.99 -1.24 11.66
C GLN A 117 -8.36 -1.36 10.18
N ILE A 118 -8.53 -0.24 9.48
CA ILE A 118 -8.79 -0.21 8.03
C ILE A 118 -7.63 -0.89 7.28
N PHE A 119 -6.40 -0.59 7.63
CA PHE A 119 -5.21 -1.24 7.05
C PHE A 119 -5.18 -2.75 7.29
N ASN A 120 -5.56 -3.23 8.48
CA ASN A 120 -5.63 -4.67 8.75
C ASN A 120 -6.72 -5.37 7.92
N VAL A 121 -7.85 -4.71 7.68
CA VAL A 121 -8.87 -5.22 6.74
C VAL A 121 -8.27 -5.35 5.34
N PHE A 122 -7.62 -4.29 4.84
CA PHE A 122 -6.93 -4.32 3.55
C PHE A 122 -5.91 -5.47 3.45
N LYS A 123 -5.06 -5.61 4.47
CA LYS A 123 -4.06 -6.67 4.53
C LYS A 123 -4.69 -8.07 4.45
N ASN A 124 -5.83 -8.30 5.13
CA ASN A 124 -6.55 -9.55 5.06
C ASN A 124 -7.10 -9.79 3.64
N ARG A 125 -7.67 -8.77 3.02
CA ARG A 125 -8.13 -8.84 1.62
C ARG A 125 -6.98 -9.15 0.65
N VAL A 126 -5.79 -8.57 0.85
CA VAL A 126 -4.59 -8.92 0.07
C VAL A 126 -4.24 -10.40 0.22
N ASN A 127 -4.25 -10.94 1.45
CA ASN A 127 -3.97 -12.36 1.70
C ASN A 127 -5.00 -13.27 0.99
N GLU A 128 -6.28 -12.93 1.05
CA GLU A 128 -7.35 -13.65 0.34
C GLU A 128 -7.11 -13.62 -1.19
N ARG A 129 -6.73 -12.46 -1.73
CA ARG A 129 -6.40 -12.33 -3.17
C ARG A 129 -5.19 -13.16 -3.56
N VAL A 130 -4.13 -13.17 -2.74
CA VAL A 130 -2.96 -14.03 -2.97
C VAL A 130 -3.34 -15.51 -3.00
N ALA A 131 -4.19 -15.94 -2.06
CA ALA A 131 -4.68 -17.34 -2.04
C ALA A 131 -5.52 -17.66 -3.29
N TYR A 132 -6.41 -16.75 -3.68
CA TYR A 132 -7.22 -16.88 -4.89
C TYR A 132 -6.37 -16.96 -6.15
N VAL A 133 -5.40 -16.05 -6.31
CA VAL A 133 -4.48 -16.02 -7.45
C VAL A 133 -3.73 -17.35 -7.58
N LYS A 134 -3.17 -17.86 -6.48
CA LYS A 134 -2.50 -19.17 -6.48
C LYS A 134 -3.41 -20.31 -6.96
N LYS A 135 -4.69 -20.28 -6.58
CA LYS A 135 -5.69 -21.27 -7.01
C LYS A 135 -6.02 -21.14 -8.51
N VAL A 136 -6.19 -19.91 -9.00
CA VAL A 136 -6.52 -19.66 -10.41
C VAL A 136 -5.37 -20.05 -11.33
N LEU A 137 -4.13 -19.74 -10.95
CA LEU A 137 -2.93 -20.06 -11.73
C LEU A 137 -2.61 -21.57 -11.81
N GLN A 138 -3.31 -22.42 -11.09
CA GLN A 138 -3.22 -23.87 -11.24
C GLN A 138 -4.04 -24.40 -12.43
N LYS A 139 -4.83 -23.54 -13.07
CA LYS A 139 -5.69 -23.89 -14.20
C LYS A 139 -5.24 -23.13 -15.43
N GLU A 140 -5.39 -23.75 -16.59
CA GLU A 140 -5.17 -23.10 -17.87
C GLU A 140 -6.28 -22.08 -18.16
N PHE A 141 -5.92 -20.99 -18.82
CA PHE A 141 -6.88 -20.01 -19.30
C PHE A 141 -7.35 -20.39 -20.71
N ASP A 142 -8.65 -20.37 -20.91
CA ASP A 142 -9.25 -20.50 -22.24
C ASP A 142 -9.25 -19.15 -22.94
N PHE A 143 -8.32 -18.95 -23.87
CA PHE A 143 -8.21 -17.73 -24.66
C PHE A 143 -9.15 -17.67 -25.86
N THR A 144 -9.91 -18.73 -26.14
CA THR A 144 -10.92 -18.73 -27.22
C THR A 144 -12.20 -17.99 -26.83
N VAL A 145 -12.44 -17.84 -25.54
CA VAL A 145 -13.59 -17.08 -25.02
C VAL A 145 -13.33 -15.60 -25.11
N ASN A 146 -14.21 -14.89 -25.82
CA ASN A 146 -14.14 -13.44 -25.96
C ASN A 146 -14.62 -12.74 -24.68
N GLU A 147 -13.70 -12.24 -23.90
CA GLU A 147 -13.93 -11.53 -22.64
C GLU A 147 -13.22 -10.18 -22.67
N THR A 148 -13.75 -9.23 -21.91
CA THR A 148 -13.17 -7.87 -21.83
C THR A 148 -12.69 -7.59 -20.42
N PHE A 149 -11.44 -7.18 -20.30
CA PHE A 149 -10.87 -6.65 -19.05
C PHE A 149 -10.71 -5.13 -19.15
N LYS A 150 -11.12 -4.41 -18.11
CA LYS A 150 -10.93 -2.96 -17.99
C LYS A 150 -9.86 -2.70 -16.92
N PRO A 151 -8.63 -2.34 -17.30
CA PRO A 151 -7.53 -2.13 -16.33
C PRO A 151 -7.74 -0.87 -15.47
N ASP A 152 -8.28 0.21 -16.05
CA ASP A 152 -8.62 1.41 -15.31
C ASP A 152 -9.95 1.22 -14.57
N ARG A 153 -9.86 1.09 -13.27
CA ARG A 153 -10.98 0.89 -12.37
C ARG A 153 -11.10 1.99 -11.29
N GLU A 154 -10.32 3.05 -11.38
CA GLU A 154 -10.33 4.13 -10.37
C GLU A 154 -11.75 4.67 -10.12
N LYS A 155 -12.54 4.82 -11.20
CA LYS A 155 -13.93 5.32 -11.16
C LYS A 155 -14.97 4.20 -11.05
N ALA A 156 -14.56 2.94 -10.96
CA ALA A 156 -15.50 1.83 -10.81
C ALA A 156 -16.13 1.82 -9.40
N GLU A 157 -17.24 1.09 -9.26
CA GLU A 157 -17.79 0.76 -7.95
C GLU A 157 -16.96 -0.34 -7.27
N TRP A 158 -17.01 -0.38 -5.94
CA TRP A 158 -16.47 -1.48 -5.16
C TRP A 158 -17.27 -2.76 -5.42
N ALA A 159 -16.60 -3.89 -5.55
CA ALA A 159 -17.27 -5.19 -5.69
C ALA A 159 -18.19 -5.45 -4.49
N LYS A 160 -19.40 -5.90 -4.74
CA LYS A 160 -20.40 -6.15 -3.68
C LYS A 160 -20.21 -7.51 -3.05
N THR A 161 -19.70 -8.47 -3.82
CA THR A 161 -19.50 -9.87 -3.36
C THR A 161 -18.09 -10.34 -3.67
N GLU A 162 -17.70 -11.43 -3.02
CA GLU A 162 -16.42 -12.08 -3.27
C GLU A 162 -16.36 -12.65 -4.69
N GLU A 163 -17.48 -13.11 -5.24
CA GLU A 163 -17.56 -13.64 -6.60
C GLU A 163 -17.28 -12.54 -7.63
N GLU A 164 -17.86 -11.34 -7.47
CA GLU A 164 -17.56 -10.19 -8.33
C GLU A 164 -16.09 -9.83 -8.26
N LEU A 165 -15.51 -9.81 -7.07
CA LEU A 165 -14.10 -9.52 -6.86
C LEU A 165 -13.19 -10.60 -7.48
N ASN A 166 -13.58 -11.87 -7.34
CA ASN A 166 -12.90 -13.00 -7.95
C ASN A 166 -12.90 -12.91 -9.48
N GLU A 167 -14.02 -12.49 -10.07
CA GLU A 167 -14.12 -12.32 -11.52
C GLU A 167 -13.21 -11.18 -12.03
N ILE A 168 -13.14 -10.05 -11.31
CA ILE A 168 -12.20 -8.96 -11.61
C ILE A 168 -10.76 -9.50 -11.64
N TRP A 169 -10.37 -10.30 -10.66
CA TRP A 169 -9.03 -10.88 -10.58
C TRP A 169 -8.79 -11.96 -11.64
N ARG A 170 -9.79 -12.80 -11.94
CA ARG A 170 -9.68 -13.81 -13.01
C ARG A 170 -9.41 -13.15 -14.36
N LEU A 171 -10.19 -12.13 -14.72
CA LEU A 171 -10.02 -11.40 -15.96
C LEU A 171 -8.67 -10.68 -16.04
N ARG A 172 -8.21 -10.09 -14.93
CA ARG A 172 -6.89 -9.48 -14.82
C ARG A 172 -5.79 -10.49 -15.10
N LEU A 173 -5.82 -11.63 -14.41
CA LEU A 173 -4.80 -12.69 -14.59
C LEU A 173 -4.81 -13.26 -16.00
N LYS A 174 -5.99 -13.46 -16.61
CA LYS A 174 -6.10 -13.89 -18.00
C LYS A 174 -5.49 -12.87 -18.97
N ASN A 175 -5.75 -11.57 -18.76
CA ASN A 175 -5.16 -10.51 -19.54
C ASN A 175 -3.65 -10.44 -19.39
N ASP A 176 -3.15 -10.54 -18.15
CA ASP A 176 -1.71 -10.52 -17.86
C ASP A 176 -1.02 -11.73 -18.49
N ALA A 177 -1.61 -12.94 -18.40
CA ALA A 177 -1.11 -14.13 -19.05
C ALA A 177 -1.08 -14.00 -20.58
N LEU A 178 -2.14 -13.45 -21.19
CA LEU A 178 -2.16 -13.19 -22.64
C LEU A 178 -1.06 -12.22 -23.06
N SER A 179 -0.81 -11.18 -22.29
CA SER A 179 0.25 -10.19 -22.56
C SER A 179 1.67 -10.75 -22.46
N LEU A 180 1.85 -11.90 -21.79
CA LEU A 180 3.15 -12.61 -21.72
C LEU A 180 3.38 -13.55 -22.91
N VAL A 181 2.33 -13.93 -23.61
CA VAL A 181 2.38 -14.89 -24.73
C VAL A 181 2.47 -14.17 -26.10
N LEU A 182 2.01 -12.94 -26.18
CA LEU A 182 2.06 -12.08 -27.37
C LEU A 182 3.36 -11.30 -27.46
#